data_dbade351e1367c2a5e1617ef41093e58
#
_entry.id   dbade351e1367c2a5e1617ef41093e58
#
_cell.length_a   1.000
_cell.length_b   1.000
_cell.length_c   1.000
_cell.angle_alpha   90.00
_cell.angle_beta   90.00
_cell.angle_gamma   90.00
#
_symmetry.space_group_name_H-M   'P 1'
#
loop_
_entity.id
_entity.type
_entity.pdbx_description
1 polymer ?
#
loop_
_entity_poly.entity_id
_entity_poly.type
_entity_poly.pdbx_seq_one_letter_code
_entity_poly.pdbx_strand_id
1 'polypeptide(L)'
;RVDSYEDPGADLPPLRLSIPARDYVLDADQADVQEIDQFFAQPPVEQLRRIYSIDEVKHSARIRDSVRRLEVGDLTFDTGAATISRDQIGALNNIAQAMLNLLRKNPAETFLIEGHTDAVGSDLSNLKLSDARAATIARVLTDFYDVPAENLVTQGYGERYLKIQTQGPERLNRRVTIRRIT
;
A
#
# COMPACT_ATOMS: atom_id res chain seq x y z
N ARG A 1 -16.49 -6.37 0.14
CA ARG A 1 -17.45 -5.81 1.05
C ARG A 1 -16.79 -4.90 2.08
N VAL A 2 -17.33 -3.72 2.27
CA VAL A 2 -16.64 -2.66 3.01
C VAL A 2 -17.36 -2.23 4.25
N ASP A 3 -18.62 -2.43 4.25
CA ASP A 3 -19.58 -1.74 5.08
C ASP A 3 -19.69 -2.28 6.49
N SER A 4 -18.96 -3.33 6.84
CA SER A 4 -19.15 -3.97 8.13
C SER A 4 -17.92 -4.73 8.61
N TYR A 5 -16.81 -4.05 8.76
CA TYR A 5 -15.74 -4.64 9.56
C TYR A 5 -15.51 -3.82 10.82
N GLU A 6 -15.05 -4.49 11.87
CA GLU A 6 -14.58 -3.84 13.07
C GLU A 6 -13.09 -3.62 12.99
N ASP A 7 -12.62 -2.48 13.47
CA ASP A 7 -11.19 -2.19 13.52
C ASP A 7 -10.57 -2.98 14.68
N PRO A 8 -9.77 -4.02 14.40
CA PRO A 8 -9.16 -4.83 15.46
C PRO A 8 -8.11 -4.07 16.28
N GLY A 9 -7.73 -2.88 15.85
CA GLY A 9 -6.82 -2.00 16.56
C GLY A 9 -7.51 -0.94 17.40
N ALA A 10 -8.86 -0.95 17.50
CA ALA A 10 -9.62 0.10 18.17
C ALA A 10 -9.32 0.19 19.68
N ASP A 11 -8.90 -0.90 20.30
CA ASP A 11 -8.53 -0.96 21.72
C ASP A 11 -7.10 -0.50 22.01
N LEU A 12 -6.33 -0.20 20.96
CA LEU A 12 -4.96 0.27 21.11
C LEU A 12 -4.93 1.74 21.54
N PRO A 13 -3.88 2.17 22.26
CA PRO A 13 -3.73 3.59 22.57
C PRO A 13 -3.56 4.41 21.28
N PRO A 14 -3.89 5.69 21.29
CA PRO A 14 -3.66 6.56 20.13
C PRO A 14 -2.22 6.46 19.65
N LEU A 15 -2.05 6.51 18.33
CA LEU A 15 -0.73 6.51 17.71
C LEU A 15 0.03 7.77 18.11
N ARG A 16 1.21 7.57 18.69
CA ARG A 16 2.12 8.66 19.04
C ARG A 16 3.33 8.60 18.12
N LEU A 17 3.47 9.60 17.28
CA LEU A 17 4.57 9.67 16.35
C LEU A 17 5.82 10.17 17.06
N SER A 18 6.81 9.30 17.20
CA SER A 18 8.12 9.65 17.76
C SER A 18 9.09 10.21 16.72
N ILE A 19 8.72 10.15 15.44
CA ILE A 19 9.51 10.63 14.30
C ILE A 19 8.63 11.54 13.43
N PRO A 20 9.23 12.43 12.64
CA PRO A 20 8.47 13.26 11.72
C PRO A 20 7.59 12.45 10.78
N ALA A 21 6.40 12.95 10.45
CA ALA A 21 5.45 12.26 9.56
C ALA A 21 6.09 11.87 8.22
N ARG A 22 7.02 12.66 7.69
CA ARG A 22 7.75 12.36 6.45
C ARG A 22 8.51 11.04 6.49
N ASP A 23 8.89 10.55 7.69
CA ASP A 23 9.65 9.32 7.84
C ASP A 23 8.77 8.07 7.78
N TYR A 24 7.44 8.26 7.77
CA TYR A 24 6.46 7.18 7.61
C TYR A 24 6.15 6.88 6.16
N VAL A 25 6.40 7.83 5.28
CA VAL A 25 5.98 7.78 3.88
C VAL A 25 7.18 8.06 3.02
N LEU A 26 7.42 7.21 2.04
CA LEU A 26 8.40 7.45 0.99
C LEU A 26 7.66 7.52 -0.34
N ASP A 27 7.93 8.55 -1.12
CA ASP A 27 7.46 8.66 -2.48
C ASP A 27 8.38 7.84 -3.39
N ALA A 28 7.86 6.73 -3.90
CA ALA A 28 8.61 5.81 -4.73
C ALA A 28 9.11 6.45 -6.02
N ASP A 29 8.40 7.47 -6.49
CA ASP A 29 8.75 8.12 -7.76
C ASP A 29 10.03 8.96 -7.64
N GLN A 30 10.41 9.32 -6.42
CA GLN A 30 11.58 10.12 -6.12
C GLN A 30 12.73 9.31 -5.52
N ALA A 31 12.57 7.98 -5.42
CA ALA A 31 13.50 7.13 -4.69
C ALA A 31 14.16 6.09 -5.60
N ASP A 32 15.45 5.84 -5.37
CA ASP A 32 16.15 4.74 -6.02
C ASP A 32 15.98 3.42 -5.24
N VAL A 33 16.53 2.33 -5.77
CA VAL A 33 16.44 1.00 -5.15
C VAL A 33 17.00 1.00 -3.73
N GLN A 34 18.14 1.65 -3.52
CA GLN A 34 18.80 1.67 -2.22
C GLN A 34 17.98 2.44 -1.19
N GLU A 35 17.40 3.57 -1.56
CA GLU A 35 16.54 4.35 -0.68
C GLU A 35 15.29 3.57 -0.28
N ILE A 36 14.66 2.87 -1.20
CA ILE A 36 13.49 2.03 -0.92
C ILE A 36 13.88 0.87 -0.01
N ASP A 37 14.99 0.20 -0.27
CA ASP A 37 15.49 -0.89 0.55
C ASP A 37 15.75 -0.42 1.99
N GLN A 38 16.45 0.70 2.15
CA GLN A 38 16.71 1.29 3.47
C GLN A 38 15.44 1.71 4.18
N PHE A 39 14.47 2.25 3.46
CA PHE A 39 13.18 2.64 4.03
C PHE A 39 12.43 1.43 4.61
N PHE A 40 12.35 0.34 3.87
CA PHE A 40 11.71 -0.88 4.34
C PHE A 40 12.49 -1.57 5.46
N ALA A 41 13.78 -1.40 5.51
CA ALA A 41 14.64 -2.03 6.52
C ALA A 41 14.56 -1.32 7.88
N GLN A 42 14.01 -0.12 7.95
CA GLN A 42 13.89 0.61 9.21
C GLN A 42 12.95 -0.10 10.18
N PRO A 43 13.21 0.02 11.51
CA PRO A 43 12.33 -0.60 12.50
C PRO A 43 10.92 -0.01 12.45
N PRO A 44 9.92 -0.73 12.96
CA PRO A 44 8.55 -0.22 13.02
C PRO A 44 8.49 1.15 13.70
N VAL A 45 7.58 1.98 13.22
CA VAL A 45 7.36 3.32 13.77
C VAL A 45 6.86 3.26 15.20
N GLU A 46 6.03 2.28 15.49
CA GLU A 46 5.48 2.04 16.81
C GLU A 46 5.55 0.55 17.14
N GLN A 47 5.97 0.25 18.35
CA GLN A 47 5.99 -1.13 18.81
C GLN A 47 4.58 -1.60 19.16
N LEU A 48 4.12 -2.63 18.49
CA LEU A 48 2.82 -3.24 18.75
C LEU A 48 2.91 -4.19 19.92
N ARG A 49 1.80 -4.33 20.66
CA ARG A 49 1.73 -5.16 21.87
C ARG A 49 1.75 -6.65 21.60
N ARG A 50 1.33 -7.04 20.39
CA ARG A 50 1.27 -8.45 19.99
C ARG A 50 1.47 -8.57 18.49
N ILE A 51 1.65 -9.79 18.02
CA ILE A 51 1.68 -10.08 16.59
C ILE A 51 0.24 -10.09 16.07
N TYR A 52 0.00 -9.38 14.99
CA TYR A 52 -1.29 -9.33 14.34
C TYR A 52 -1.30 -10.20 13.09
N SER A 53 -2.45 -10.81 12.78
CA SER A 53 -2.63 -11.56 11.55
C SER A 53 -2.67 -10.61 10.34
N ILE A 54 -2.44 -11.16 9.15
CA ILE A 54 -2.55 -10.38 7.90
C ILE A 54 -3.96 -9.79 7.79
N ASP A 55 -4.98 -10.53 8.13
CA ASP A 55 -6.37 -10.07 8.05
C ASP A 55 -6.62 -8.89 9.01
N GLU A 56 -6.12 -8.97 10.23
CA GLU A 56 -6.21 -7.86 11.19
C GLU A 56 -5.50 -6.61 10.66
N VAL A 57 -4.30 -6.76 10.11
CA VAL A 57 -3.54 -5.64 9.54
C VAL A 57 -4.32 -4.98 8.39
N LYS A 58 -4.91 -5.79 7.51
CA LYS A 58 -5.68 -5.26 6.37
C LYS A 58 -6.88 -4.44 6.81
N HIS A 59 -7.49 -4.74 7.93
CA HIS A 59 -8.75 -4.13 8.37
C HIS A 59 -8.62 -3.12 9.49
N SER A 60 -7.41 -2.79 9.93
CA SER A 60 -7.17 -1.80 10.97
C SER A 60 -6.30 -0.65 10.47
N ALA A 61 -6.91 0.53 10.36
CA ALA A 61 -6.16 1.75 10.05
C ALA A 61 -5.09 2.01 11.12
N ARG A 62 -5.44 1.80 12.39
CA ARG A 62 -4.53 2.02 13.52
C ARG A 62 -3.28 1.15 13.43
N ILE A 63 -3.45 -0.14 13.10
CA ILE A 63 -2.33 -1.08 12.97
C ILE A 63 -1.53 -0.75 11.71
N ARG A 64 -2.18 -0.49 10.57
CA ARG A 64 -1.49 -0.16 9.32
C ARG A 64 -0.66 1.11 9.45
N ASP A 65 -1.14 2.11 10.17
CA ASP A 65 -0.43 3.38 10.35
C ASP A 65 0.82 3.22 11.22
N SER A 66 0.99 2.11 11.93
CA SER A 66 2.23 1.78 12.63
C SER A 66 3.32 1.26 11.69
N VAL A 67 2.98 1.00 10.44
CA VAL A 67 3.88 0.45 9.42
C VAL A 67 4.12 1.52 8.35
N ARG A 68 5.38 1.68 7.96
CA ARG A 68 5.74 2.63 6.91
C ARG A 68 5.11 2.25 5.58
N ARG A 69 4.71 3.24 4.80
CA ARG A 69 4.14 3.02 3.47
C ARG A 69 4.98 3.67 2.39
N LEU A 70 5.11 2.96 1.29
CA LEU A 70 5.69 3.46 0.06
C LEU A 70 4.54 3.90 -0.84
N GLU A 71 4.52 5.16 -1.24
CA GLU A 71 3.49 5.67 -2.15
C GLU A 71 3.94 5.56 -3.60
N VAL A 72 3.06 5.05 -4.46
CA VAL A 72 3.30 4.88 -5.89
C VAL A 72 2.31 5.76 -6.65
N GLY A 73 2.52 7.08 -6.56
CA GLY A 73 1.59 8.07 -7.07
C GLY A 73 1.62 8.29 -8.58
N ASP A 74 2.73 7.94 -9.24
CA ASP A 74 2.87 8.11 -10.69
C ASP A 74 2.20 7.00 -11.50
N LEU A 75 1.64 6.01 -10.85
CA LEU A 75 0.81 5.03 -11.52
C LEU A 75 -0.57 5.63 -11.75
N THR A 76 -0.74 6.24 -12.92
CA THR A 76 -2.01 6.80 -13.29
C THR A 76 -2.91 5.74 -13.89
N PHE A 77 -4.01 5.49 -13.21
CA PHE A 77 -5.11 4.75 -13.82
C PHE A 77 -6.07 5.74 -14.46
N ASP A 78 -6.56 5.44 -15.64
CA ASP A 78 -7.64 6.19 -16.22
C ASP A 78 -8.91 6.06 -15.38
N THR A 79 -9.80 7.03 -15.46
CA THR A 79 -11.07 6.99 -14.74
C THR A 79 -11.80 5.68 -15.01
N GLY A 80 -12.12 4.95 -13.95
CA GLY A 80 -12.81 3.67 -14.05
C GLY A 80 -11.97 2.49 -14.53
N ALA A 81 -10.69 2.68 -14.81
CA ALA A 81 -9.81 1.62 -15.30
C ALA A 81 -8.88 1.09 -14.22
N ALA A 82 -8.53 -0.19 -14.36
CA ALA A 82 -7.58 -0.86 -13.47
C ALA A 82 -6.38 -1.45 -14.25
N THR A 83 -6.12 -0.92 -15.43
CA THR A 83 -4.97 -1.33 -16.26
C THR A 83 -3.94 -0.24 -16.32
N ILE A 84 -2.68 -0.61 -16.49
CA ILE A 84 -1.57 0.33 -16.67
C ILE A 84 -0.86 0.08 -18.00
N SER A 85 -0.21 1.11 -18.53
CA SER A 85 0.54 1.02 -19.77
C SER A 85 1.91 0.41 -19.54
N ARG A 86 2.60 0.07 -20.65
CA ARG A 86 3.97 -0.46 -20.59
C ARG A 86 4.95 0.52 -19.95
N ASP A 87 4.78 1.82 -20.18
CA ASP A 87 5.64 2.84 -19.59
C ASP A 87 5.50 2.86 -18.07
N GLN A 88 4.29 2.65 -17.58
CA GLN A 88 4.00 2.59 -16.15
C GLN A 88 4.53 1.31 -15.51
N ILE A 89 4.59 0.20 -16.25
CA ILE A 89 5.20 -1.03 -15.77
C ILE A 89 6.67 -0.76 -15.40
N GLY A 90 7.40 -0.03 -16.25
CA GLY A 90 8.77 0.36 -15.98
C GLY A 90 8.96 1.19 -14.71
N ALA A 91 7.95 1.96 -14.33
CA ALA A 91 7.98 2.76 -13.10
C ALA A 91 8.05 1.90 -11.83
N LEU A 92 7.69 0.63 -11.89
CA LEU A 92 7.75 -0.29 -10.75
C LEU A 92 9.11 -0.97 -10.58
N ASN A 93 10.06 -0.74 -11.47
CA ASN A 93 11.35 -1.44 -11.45
C ASN A 93 12.09 -1.29 -10.12
N ASN A 94 12.25 -0.08 -9.62
CA ASN A 94 13.00 0.17 -8.39
C ASN A 94 12.33 -0.47 -7.17
N ILE A 95 11.01 -0.42 -7.12
CA ILE A 95 10.23 -1.06 -6.07
C ILE A 95 10.44 -2.58 -6.11
N ALA A 96 10.31 -3.18 -7.29
CA ALA A 96 10.48 -4.62 -7.46
C ALA A 96 11.88 -5.08 -7.07
N GLN A 97 12.92 -4.34 -7.45
CA GLN A 97 14.28 -4.67 -7.08
C GLN A 97 14.50 -4.61 -5.57
N ALA A 98 13.97 -3.60 -4.91
CA ALA A 98 14.05 -3.50 -3.45
C ALA A 98 13.29 -4.65 -2.76
N MET A 99 12.12 -5.01 -3.25
CA MET A 99 11.35 -6.15 -2.72
C MET A 99 12.13 -7.46 -2.89
N LEU A 100 12.72 -7.69 -4.05
CA LEU A 100 13.54 -8.89 -4.31
C LEU A 100 14.77 -8.94 -3.40
N ASN A 101 15.40 -7.80 -3.13
CA ASN A 101 16.52 -7.74 -2.19
C ASN A 101 16.11 -8.17 -0.78
N LEU A 102 14.96 -7.72 -0.31
CA LEU A 102 14.43 -8.14 1.00
C LEU A 102 14.07 -9.62 1.03
N LEU A 103 13.47 -10.13 -0.04
CA LEU A 103 13.09 -11.54 -0.15
C LEU A 103 14.29 -12.47 -0.19
N ARG A 104 15.43 -12.04 -0.72
CA ARG A 104 16.66 -12.82 -0.66
C ARG A 104 17.15 -12.98 0.77
N LYS A 105 16.98 -11.95 1.60
CA LYS A 105 17.37 -11.98 3.01
C LYS A 105 16.38 -12.75 3.86
N ASN A 106 15.09 -12.63 3.56
CA ASN A 106 14.01 -13.30 4.28
C ASN A 106 12.88 -13.68 3.30
N PRO A 107 12.84 -14.95 2.86
CA PRO A 107 11.80 -15.39 1.92
C PRO A 107 10.37 -15.34 2.49
N ALA A 108 10.20 -15.14 3.78
CA ALA A 108 8.89 -15.04 4.42
C ALA A 108 8.34 -13.60 4.45
N GLU A 109 9.05 -12.62 3.88
CA GLU A 109 8.55 -11.26 3.81
C GLU A 109 7.18 -11.20 3.13
N THR A 110 6.32 -10.35 3.66
CA THR A 110 4.99 -10.13 3.09
C THR A 110 4.77 -8.64 2.88
N PHE A 111 4.25 -8.29 1.72
CA PHE A 111 3.94 -6.92 1.35
C PHE A 111 2.44 -6.77 1.11
N LEU A 112 1.86 -5.73 1.70
CA LEU A 112 0.47 -5.35 1.46
C LEU A 112 0.41 -4.26 0.40
N ILE A 113 -0.27 -4.55 -0.69
CA ILE A 113 -0.52 -3.60 -1.77
C ILE A 113 -1.94 -3.06 -1.59
N GLU A 114 -2.04 -1.76 -1.36
CA GLU A 114 -3.31 -1.07 -1.08
C GLU A 114 -3.72 -0.22 -2.27
N GLY A 115 -4.95 -0.41 -2.74
CA GLY A 115 -5.54 0.45 -3.75
C GLY A 115 -6.47 1.48 -3.10
N HIS A 116 -6.43 2.71 -3.61
CA HIS A 116 -7.26 3.82 -3.14
C HIS A 116 -7.87 4.58 -4.32
N THR A 117 -9.03 5.18 -4.09
CA THR A 117 -9.74 6.00 -5.07
C THR A 117 -10.00 7.39 -4.51
N ASP A 118 -10.40 8.31 -5.40
CA ASP A 118 -11.05 9.54 -4.95
C ASP A 118 -12.51 9.26 -4.55
N ALA A 119 -13.22 10.29 -4.14
CA ALA A 119 -14.59 10.16 -3.63
C ALA A 119 -15.66 10.25 -4.72
N VAL A 120 -15.29 10.25 -6.00
CA VAL A 120 -16.25 10.28 -7.10
C VAL A 120 -16.81 8.88 -7.33
N GLY A 121 -18.13 8.78 -7.43
CA GLY A 121 -18.83 7.52 -7.61
C GLY A 121 -19.31 6.90 -6.31
N SER A 122 -19.84 5.70 -6.38
CA SER A 122 -20.35 4.99 -5.20
C SER A 122 -19.23 4.32 -4.41
N ASP A 123 -19.45 4.14 -3.12
CA ASP A 123 -18.51 3.43 -2.24
C ASP A 123 -18.21 2.02 -2.76
N LEU A 124 -19.22 1.27 -3.16
CA LEU A 124 -19.05 -0.09 -3.65
C LEU A 124 -18.25 -0.13 -4.95
N SER A 125 -18.56 0.77 -5.86
CA SER A 125 -17.85 0.87 -7.14
C SER A 125 -16.38 1.21 -6.92
N ASN A 126 -16.08 2.13 -6.02
CA ASN A 126 -14.72 2.53 -5.67
C ASN A 126 -13.97 1.41 -4.95
N LEU A 127 -14.64 0.65 -4.11
CA LEU A 127 -14.03 -0.51 -3.47
C LEU A 127 -13.59 -1.54 -4.50
N LYS A 128 -14.47 -1.90 -5.42
CA LYS A 128 -14.16 -2.87 -6.50
C LYS A 128 -13.03 -2.37 -7.39
N LEU A 129 -13.05 -1.09 -7.73
CA LEU A 129 -12.02 -0.49 -8.57
C LEU A 129 -10.65 -0.50 -7.88
N SER A 130 -10.61 -0.14 -6.61
CA SER A 130 -9.36 -0.13 -5.84
C SER A 130 -8.81 -1.55 -5.63
N ASP A 131 -9.67 -2.54 -5.41
CA ASP A 131 -9.26 -3.95 -5.38
C ASP A 131 -8.61 -4.38 -6.70
N ALA A 132 -9.24 -4.03 -7.82
CA ALA A 132 -8.74 -4.36 -9.14
C ALA A 132 -7.39 -3.68 -9.43
N ARG A 133 -7.22 -2.44 -8.99
CA ARG A 133 -5.95 -1.70 -9.14
C ARG A 133 -4.83 -2.33 -8.34
N ALA A 134 -5.10 -2.68 -7.08
CA ALA A 134 -4.12 -3.39 -6.25
C ALA A 134 -3.72 -4.73 -6.87
N ALA A 135 -4.69 -5.49 -7.36
CA ALA A 135 -4.45 -6.77 -8.01
C ALA A 135 -3.62 -6.61 -9.30
N THR A 136 -3.85 -5.56 -10.07
CA THR A 136 -3.06 -5.26 -11.27
C THR A 136 -1.58 -5.04 -10.91
N ILE A 137 -1.30 -4.25 -9.90
CA ILE A 137 0.07 -3.99 -9.46
C ILE A 137 0.74 -5.27 -8.97
N ALA A 138 0.03 -6.10 -8.20
CA ALA A 138 0.55 -7.39 -7.75
C ALA A 138 0.92 -8.29 -8.94
N ARG A 139 0.04 -8.37 -9.95
CA ARG A 139 0.33 -9.18 -11.14
C ARG A 139 1.53 -8.66 -11.91
N VAL A 140 1.68 -7.34 -12.05
CA VAL A 140 2.84 -6.76 -12.72
C VAL A 140 4.12 -7.10 -11.97
N LEU A 141 4.14 -6.97 -10.66
CA LEU A 141 5.30 -7.32 -9.84
C LEU A 141 5.68 -8.80 -10.00
N THR A 142 4.70 -9.68 -10.08
CA THR A 142 4.95 -11.11 -10.28
C THR A 142 5.33 -11.44 -11.72
N ASP A 143 4.59 -10.97 -12.69
CA ASP A 143 4.73 -11.39 -14.09
C ASP A 143 5.93 -10.75 -14.78
N PHE A 144 6.27 -9.51 -14.45
CA PHE A 144 7.33 -8.76 -15.09
C PHE A 144 8.63 -8.69 -14.27
N TYR A 145 8.54 -8.87 -12.95
CA TYR A 145 9.69 -8.69 -12.05
C TYR A 145 9.99 -9.91 -11.17
N ASP A 146 9.25 -10.99 -11.32
CA ASP A 146 9.48 -12.25 -10.61
C ASP A 146 9.30 -12.16 -9.09
N VAL A 147 8.54 -11.19 -8.58
CA VAL A 147 8.18 -11.16 -7.16
C VAL A 147 7.16 -12.28 -6.91
N PRO A 148 7.43 -13.23 -6.00
CA PRO A 148 6.53 -14.35 -5.78
C PRO A 148 5.15 -13.90 -5.31
N ALA A 149 4.11 -14.45 -5.92
CA ALA A 149 2.74 -14.09 -5.59
C ALA A 149 2.37 -14.37 -4.12
N GLU A 150 2.94 -15.41 -3.53
CA GLU A 150 2.69 -15.75 -2.12
C GLU A 150 3.22 -14.72 -1.14
N ASN A 151 4.10 -13.83 -1.57
CA ASN A 151 4.65 -12.77 -0.74
C ASN A 151 3.86 -11.46 -0.88
N LEU A 152 2.82 -11.44 -1.69
CA LEU A 152 2.00 -10.26 -1.95
C LEU A 152 0.57 -10.47 -1.48
N VAL A 153 0.06 -9.50 -0.73
CA VAL A 153 -1.33 -9.44 -0.29
C VAL A 153 -1.93 -8.15 -0.83
N THR A 154 -3.15 -8.19 -1.33
CA THR A 154 -3.81 -7.03 -1.90
C THR A 154 -5.07 -6.67 -1.15
N GLN A 155 -5.38 -5.39 -1.07
CA GLN A 155 -6.61 -4.89 -0.50
C GLN A 155 -6.99 -3.55 -1.13
N GLY A 156 -8.23 -3.44 -1.57
CA GLY A 156 -8.80 -2.16 -1.96
C GLY A 156 -9.53 -1.53 -0.77
N TYR A 157 -9.38 -0.22 -0.62
CA TYR A 157 -10.04 0.54 0.44
C TYR A 157 -11.02 1.57 -0.13
N GLY A 158 -11.12 1.66 -1.46
CA GLY A 158 -11.98 2.64 -2.09
C GLY A 158 -11.61 4.06 -1.67
N GLU A 159 -12.62 4.84 -1.30
CA GLU A 159 -12.46 6.23 -0.85
C GLU A 159 -12.33 6.35 0.67
N ARG A 160 -12.17 5.26 1.39
CA ARG A 160 -12.20 5.26 2.86
C ARG A 160 -11.07 6.07 3.50
N TYR A 161 -9.90 6.10 2.87
CA TYR A 161 -8.71 6.76 3.41
C TYR A 161 -8.19 7.81 2.42
N LEU A 162 -8.93 8.89 2.26
CA LEU A 162 -8.56 9.98 1.37
C LEU A 162 -7.30 10.68 1.87
N LYS A 163 -6.36 10.91 0.98
CA LYS A 163 -5.17 11.73 1.26
C LYS A 163 -5.55 13.20 1.31
N ILE A 164 -6.42 13.61 0.39
CA ILE A 164 -6.99 14.96 0.33
C ILE A 164 -8.48 14.86 0.61
N GLN A 165 -8.97 15.58 1.61
CA GLN A 165 -10.38 15.54 2.01
C GLN A 165 -11.22 16.35 1.04
N THR A 166 -11.74 15.70 0.01
CA THR A 166 -12.62 16.32 -0.99
C THR A 166 -13.57 15.27 -1.56
N GLN A 167 -14.76 15.70 -1.94
CA GLN A 167 -15.74 14.85 -2.62
C GLN A 167 -15.57 14.89 -4.15
N GLY A 168 -14.73 15.79 -4.66
CA GLY A 168 -14.46 15.91 -6.07
C GLY A 168 -13.36 14.98 -6.57
N PRO A 169 -13.11 14.97 -7.86
CA PRO A 169 -12.00 14.22 -8.42
C PRO A 169 -10.68 14.78 -7.90
N GLU A 170 -9.80 13.88 -7.47
CA GLU A 170 -8.51 14.26 -6.90
C GLU A 170 -7.48 13.18 -7.24
N ARG A 171 -6.49 13.55 -8.03
CA ARG A 171 -5.45 12.62 -8.49
C ARG A 171 -4.67 12.01 -7.32
N LEU A 172 -4.37 12.81 -6.29
CA LEU A 172 -3.59 12.34 -5.14
C LEU A 172 -4.32 11.28 -4.32
N ASN A 173 -5.64 11.18 -4.46
CA ASN A 173 -6.44 10.13 -3.83
C ASN A 173 -6.44 8.84 -4.63
N ARG A 174 -6.20 8.91 -5.94
CA ARG A 174 -6.11 7.75 -6.84
C ARG A 174 -4.69 7.21 -6.82
N ARG A 175 -4.40 6.35 -5.86
CA ARG A 175 -3.04 5.90 -5.61
C ARG A 175 -2.98 4.43 -5.20
N VAL A 176 -1.78 3.89 -5.26
CA VAL A 176 -1.44 2.59 -4.68
C VAL A 176 -0.35 2.82 -3.64
N THR A 177 -0.46 2.14 -2.52
CA THR A 177 0.58 2.13 -1.49
C THR A 177 1.06 0.72 -1.24
N ILE A 178 2.30 0.58 -0.79
CA ILE A 178 2.91 -0.71 -0.47
C ILE A 178 3.48 -0.63 0.93
N ARG A 179 3.11 -1.62 1.77
CA ARG A 179 3.60 -1.74 3.14
C ARG A 179 4.29 -3.09 3.32
N ARG A 180 5.40 -3.10 4.03
CA ARG A 180 6.02 -4.32 4.51
C ARG A 180 5.36 -4.70 5.82
N ILE A 181 4.72 -5.88 5.90
CA ILE A 181 3.87 -6.27 7.03
C ILE A 181 4.34 -7.50 7.79
N THR A 182 5.55 -7.93 7.57
CA THR A 182 6.15 -9.01 8.37
C THR A 182 6.96 -8.53 9.54
#